data_053b277a6f4e9efdf4d934536e150e53
#
_entry.id   053b277a6f4e9efdf4d934536e150e53
#
_cell.length_a   1.000
_cell.length_b   1.000
_cell.length_c   1.000
_cell.angle_alpha   90.00
_cell.angle_beta   90.00
_cell.angle_gamma   90.00
#
_symmetry.space_group_name_H-M   'P 1'
#
loop_
_entity.id
_entity.type
_entity.pdbx_description
1 polymer ?
#
loop_
_entity_poly.entity_id
_entity_poly.type
_entity_poly.pdbx_seq_one_letter_code
_entity_poly.pdbx_strand_id
1 'polypeptide(L)'
;WSSCNIFSTQDHAAAAIAKAGIPVFAWKGETEEEYWWCVRQTIEGKEGWKPNMILDDGGDLTSLMHKEYNDLLKEVKGLSEETTTGVLALKKMESEGTLMVPAINVNDSVTKSKFDNLYGCRESLVDGIKRATDVMMSGKVAIVAGFGDVGKGSAASLRQSGARVMVTETDPICALQAAMEGYEVVLMDE
;
A
#
# COMPACT_ATOMS: atom_id res chain seq x y z
N TRP A 1 16.76 -4.27 2.63
CA TRP A 1 15.55 -3.58 2.16
C TRP A 1 15.10 -4.13 0.81
N SER A 2 13.80 -4.31 0.65
CA SER A 2 13.12 -4.67 -0.59
C SER A 2 11.96 -3.70 -0.84
N SER A 3 11.40 -3.69 -2.06
CA SER A 3 10.19 -2.92 -2.36
C SER A 3 8.93 -3.62 -1.84
N CYS A 4 7.82 -2.89 -1.74
CA CYS A 4 6.52 -3.42 -1.34
C CYS A 4 5.75 -4.10 -2.47
N ASN A 5 6.17 -3.91 -3.72
CA ASN A 5 5.60 -4.56 -4.91
C ASN A 5 6.52 -4.36 -6.13
N ILE A 6 6.22 -5.07 -7.23
CA ILE A 6 7.01 -5.05 -8.46
C ILE A 6 7.05 -3.69 -9.19
N PHE A 7 6.19 -2.74 -8.82
CA PHE A 7 6.04 -1.46 -9.54
C PHE A 7 6.65 -0.27 -8.80
N SER A 8 6.83 -0.34 -7.47
CA SER A 8 7.08 0.83 -6.63
C SER A 8 8.52 1.29 -6.59
N THR A 9 9.49 0.46 -6.96
CA THR A 9 10.92 0.83 -6.88
C THR A 9 11.26 2.00 -7.78
N GLN A 10 11.99 2.96 -7.21
CA GLN A 10 12.68 4.02 -7.94
C GLN A 10 14.19 3.75 -7.83
N ASP A 11 14.85 3.45 -8.95
CA ASP A 11 16.24 3.01 -8.96
C ASP A 11 17.21 3.98 -8.31
N HIS A 12 16.99 5.29 -8.47
CA HIS A 12 17.84 6.31 -7.84
C HIS A 12 17.68 6.31 -6.30
N ALA A 13 16.49 6.01 -5.78
CA ALA A 13 16.26 5.87 -4.34
C ALA A 13 16.91 4.60 -3.80
N ALA A 14 16.74 3.45 -4.50
CA ALA A 14 17.40 2.18 -4.19
C ALA A 14 18.92 2.34 -4.18
N ALA A 15 19.48 3.00 -5.20
CA ALA A 15 20.91 3.28 -5.30
C ALA A 15 21.43 4.18 -4.15
N ALA A 16 20.64 5.17 -3.73
CA ALA A 16 20.99 6.05 -2.61
C ALA A 16 21.03 5.29 -1.28
N ILE A 17 20.09 4.37 -1.06
CA ILE A 17 20.06 3.51 0.14
C ILE A 17 21.26 2.56 0.12
N ALA A 18 21.54 1.92 -1.03
CA ALA A 18 22.70 1.05 -1.19
C ALA A 18 24.04 1.79 -0.97
N LYS A 19 24.15 3.03 -1.48
CA LYS A 19 25.31 3.89 -1.24
C LYS A 19 25.53 4.22 0.23
N ALA A 20 24.47 4.28 1.02
CA ALA A 20 24.55 4.44 2.48
C ALA A 20 25.01 3.18 3.23
N GLY A 21 25.28 2.07 2.52
CA GLY A 21 25.75 0.80 3.08
C GLY A 21 24.63 -0.13 3.56
N ILE A 22 23.38 0.14 3.20
CA ILE A 22 22.23 -0.70 3.52
C ILE A 22 22.04 -1.70 2.37
N PRO A 23 21.95 -3.03 2.65
CA PRO A 23 21.63 -4.01 1.62
C PRO A 23 20.28 -3.73 0.97
N VAL A 24 20.25 -3.66 -0.36
CA VAL A 24 19.04 -3.37 -1.15
C VAL A 24 18.84 -4.46 -2.18
N PHE A 25 17.68 -5.06 -2.18
CA PHE A 25 17.22 -6.07 -3.12
C PHE A 25 15.96 -5.55 -3.80
N ALA A 26 16.10 -4.62 -4.72
CA ALA A 26 15.00 -4.02 -5.47
C ALA A 26 15.51 -3.24 -6.69
N TRP A 27 14.79 -3.33 -7.80
CA TRP A 27 15.00 -2.50 -8.99
C TRP A 27 13.69 -2.27 -9.74
N LYS A 28 13.65 -1.29 -10.61
CA LYS A 28 12.49 -1.02 -11.45
C LYS A 28 12.38 -2.06 -12.55
N GLY A 29 11.20 -2.67 -12.69
CA GLY A 29 10.94 -3.65 -13.75
C GLY A 29 11.23 -5.10 -13.33
N GLU A 30 11.21 -5.39 -12.04
CA GLU A 30 11.21 -6.77 -11.53
C GLU A 30 10.07 -7.57 -12.14
N THR A 31 10.32 -8.84 -12.42
CA THR A 31 9.27 -9.84 -12.58
C THR A 31 8.74 -10.26 -11.21
N GLU A 32 7.60 -10.94 -11.18
CA GLU A 32 7.04 -11.47 -9.94
C GLU A 32 8.02 -12.45 -9.25
N GLU A 33 8.71 -13.28 -10.00
CA GLU A 33 9.71 -14.22 -9.47
C GLU A 33 10.90 -13.48 -8.85
N GLU A 34 11.40 -12.44 -9.52
CA GLU A 34 12.49 -11.60 -8.99
C GLU A 34 12.06 -10.83 -7.74
N TYR A 35 10.83 -10.32 -7.70
CA TYR A 35 10.26 -9.68 -6.51
C TYR A 35 10.29 -10.62 -5.30
N TRP A 36 9.77 -11.83 -5.43
CA TRP A 36 9.78 -12.81 -4.32
C TRP A 36 11.19 -13.25 -3.94
N TRP A 37 12.10 -13.32 -4.90
CA TRP A 37 13.53 -13.52 -4.61
C TRP A 37 14.07 -12.35 -3.77
N CYS A 38 13.79 -11.11 -4.14
CA CYS A 38 14.21 -9.90 -3.41
C CYS A 38 13.68 -9.90 -1.98
N VAL A 39 12.39 -10.22 -1.78
CA VAL A 39 11.78 -10.33 -0.45
C VAL A 39 12.52 -11.38 0.40
N ARG A 40 12.82 -12.56 -0.17
CA ARG A 40 13.59 -13.61 0.52
C ARG A 40 14.99 -13.15 0.90
N GLN A 41 15.65 -12.36 0.06
CA GLN A 41 16.98 -11.84 0.36
C GLN A 41 17.00 -10.91 1.59
N THR A 42 15.92 -10.26 1.92
CA THR A 42 15.82 -9.47 3.17
C THR A 42 15.88 -10.35 4.42
N ILE A 43 15.54 -11.63 4.29
CA ILE A 43 15.57 -12.63 5.36
C ILE A 43 16.86 -13.44 5.32
N GLU A 44 17.30 -13.89 4.14
CA GLU A 44 18.37 -14.87 3.93
C GLU A 44 19.68 -14.25 3.43
N GLY A 45 19.67 -13.00 2.98
CA GLY A 45 20.72 -12.39 2.16
C GLY A 45 22.12 -12.30 2.74
N LYS A 46 22.33 -12.71 4.01
CA LYS A 46 23.64 -12.78 4.63
C LYS A 46 23.67 -13.90 5.67
N GLU A 47 24.69 -14.72 5.64
CA GLU A 47 24.90 -15.78 6.63
C GLU A 47 24.90 -15.20 8.06
N GLY A 48 24.11 -15.83 8.94
CA GLY A 48 23.92 -15.40 10.33
C GLY A 48 22.99 -14.21 10.53
N TRP A 49 22.43 -13.65 9.46
CA TRP A 49 21.40 -12.59 9.55
C TRP A 49 20.08 -13.16 10.08
N LYS A 50 19.48 -12.45 11.02
CA LYS A 50 18.13 -12.73 11.50
C LYS A 50 17.39 -11.42 11.73
N PRO A 51 16.19 -11.26 11.18
CA PRO A 51 15.38 -10.09 11.47
C PRO A 51 14.89 -10.14 12.92
N ASN A 52 14.98 -9.03 13.62
CA ASN A 52 14.44 -8.88 14.97
C ASN A 52 13.29 -7.87 15.06
N MET A 53 13.07 -7.10 13.99
CA MET A 53 11.95 -6.20 13.77
C MET A 53 11.58 -6.27 12.29
N ILE A 54 10.29 -6.10 11.98
CA ILE A 54 9.79 -6.03 10.61
C ILE A 54 9.09 -4.68 10.42
N LEU A 55 9.40 -4.01 9.32
CA LEU A 55 8.60 -2.92 8.78
C LEU A 55 8.07 -3.41 7.43
N ASP A 56 6.76 -3.50 7.31
CA ASP A 56 6.09 -4.04 6.13
C ASP A 56 5.10 -3.03 5.52
N ASP A 57 4.85 -3.18 4.25
CA ASP A 57 3.92 -2.38 3.47
C ASP A 57 3.17 -3.30 2.49
N GLY A 58 2.01 -3.79 2.91
CA GLY A 58 1.17 -4.70 2.15
C GLY A 58 1.10 -6.12 2.72
N GLY A 59 1.96 -6.48 3.67
CA GLY A 59 1.90 -7.75 4.40
C GLY A 59 2.58 -8.93 3.71
N ASP A 60 3.29 -8.73 2.61
CA ASP A 60 3.95 -9.82 1.87
C ASP A 60 5.10 -10.44 2.65
N LEU A 61 6.00 -9.62 3.19
CA LEU A 61 7.10 -10.11 4.03
C LEU A 61 6.56 -10.79 5.31
N THR A 62 5.58 -10.18 5.94
CA THR A 62 4.93 -10.73 7.13
C THR A 62 4.28 -12.08 6.85
N SER A 63 3.54 -12.20 5.73
CA SER A 63 2.91 -13.44 5.32
C SER A 63 3.94 -14.54 5.00
N LEU A 64 5.00 -14.17 4.31
CA LEU A 64 6.10 -15.09 3.98
C LEU A 64 6.78 -15.61 5.26
N MET A 65 7.08 -14.73 6.20
CA MET A 65 7.70 -15.07 7.48
C MET A 65 6.83 -16.06 8.29
N HIS A 66 5.51 -15.85 8.31
CA HIS A 66 4.58 -16.73 9.01
C HIS A 66 4.37 -18.08 8.33
N LYS A 67 4.55 -18.16 7.00
CA LYS A 67 4.38 -19.41 6.25
C LYS A 67 5.64 -20.27 6.21
N GLU A 68 6.78 -19.63 6.00
CA GLU A 68 8.01 -20.37 5.65
C GLU A 68 9.14 -20.20 6.67
N TYR A 69 9.11 -19.17 7.52
CA TYR A 69 10.20 -18.83 8.44
C TYR A 69 9.75 -18.74 9.91
N ASN A 70 8.85 -19.63 10.32
CA ASN A 70 8.27 -19.64 11.67
C ASN A 70 9.32 -19.66 12.79
N ASP A 71 10.45 -20.34 12.57
CA ASP A 71 11.50 -20.40 13.59
C ASP A 71 12.21 -19.04 13.76
N LEU A 72 12.32 -18.25 12.71
CA LEU A 72 12.89 -16.92 12.79
C LEU A 72 11.95 -15.91 13.47
N LEU A 73 10.64 -16.12 13.39
CA LEU A 73 9.66 -15.26 14.07
C LEU A 73 9.84 -15.25 15.59
N LYS A 74 10.41 -16.29 16.19
CA LYS A 74 10.73 -16.33 17.62
C LYS A 74 11.74 -15.26 18.04
N GLU A 75 12.56 -14.78 17.11
CA GLU A 75 13.54 -13.71 17.35
C GLU A 75 12.95 -12.30 17.04
N VAL A 76 11.80 -12.25 16.36
CA VAL A 76 11.14 -10.98 15.98
C VAL A 76 10.36 -10.44 17.17
N LYS A 77 10.69 -9.23 17.59
CA LYS A 77 10.05 -8.54 18.72
C LYS A 77 8.71 -7.91 18.38
N GLY A 78 8.48 -7.64 17.11
CA GLY A 78 7.24 -7.07 16.59
C GLY A 78 7.41 -6.56 15.16
N LEU A 79 6.28 -6.18 14.59
CA LEU A 79 6.21 -5.60 13.25
C LEU A 79 5.38 -4.31 13.23
N SER A 80 5.60 -3.49 12.23
CA SER A 80 4.75 -2.35 11.90
C SER A 80 4.29 -2.45 10.46
N GLU A 81 3.01 -2.15 10.24
CA GLU A 81 2.38 -2.22 8.91
C GLU A 81 1.93 -0.84 8.45
N GLU A 82 2.32 -0.48 7.24
CA GLU A 82 2.12 0.85 6.66
C GLU A 82 0.76 1.03 6.00
N THR A 83 0.15 -0.03 5.43
CA THR A 83 -0.95 0.14 4.49
C THR A 83 -2.20 -0.70 4.80
N THR A 84 -3.35 -0.28 4.26
CA THR A 84 -4.66 -0.90 4.53
C THR A 84 -4.68 -2.39 4.21
N THR A 85 -4.12 -2.81 3.08
CA THR A 85 -4.11 -4.24 2.69
C THR A 85 -3.35 -5.11 3.67
N GLY A 86 -2.20 -4.64 4.16
CA GLY A 86 -1.44 -5.35 5.18
C GLY A 86 -2.16 -5.38 6.53
N VAL A 87 -2.78 -4.26 6.93
CA VAL A 87 -3.60 -4.23 8.16
C VAL A 87 -4.76 -5.22 8.11
N LEU A 88 -5.44 -5.34 6.95
CA LEU A 88 -6.50 -6.33 6.77
C LEU A 88 -5.96 -7.77 6.87
N ALA A 89 -4.80 -8.04 6.30
CA ALA A 89 -4.14 -9.33 6.42
C ALA A 89 -3.80 -9.65 7.89
N LEU A 90 -3.24 -8.69 8.64
CA LEU A 90 -2.94 -8.84 10.06
C LEU A 90 -4.18 -9.09 10.90
N LYS A 91 -5.27 -8.34 10.69
CA LYS A 91 -6.55 -8.57 11.38
C LYS A 91 -7.11 -9.95 11.11
N LYS A 92 -6.98 -10.44 9.86
CA LYS A 92 -7.36 -11.81 9.51
C LYS A 92 -6.51 -12.82 10.27
N MET A 93 -5.18 -12.68 10.27
CA MET A 93 -4.27 -13.56 10.99
C MET A 93 -4.55 -13.55 12.50
N GLU A 94 -4.86 -12.39 13.07
CA GLU A 94 -5.25 -12.27 14.49
C GLU A 94 -6.54 -13.04 14.78
N SER A 95 -7.58 -12.85 13.94
CA SER A 95 -8.85 -13.56 14.11
C SER A 95 -8.75 -15.08 13.95
N GLU A 96 -7.82 -15.56 13.14
CA GLU A 96 -7.52 -16.97 12.94
C GLU A 96 -6.55 -17.53 13.99
N GLY A 97 -5.99 -16.69 14.87
CA GLY A 97 -5.00 -17.09 15.87
C GLY A 97 -3.64 -17.47 15.27
N THR A 98 -3.34 -17.01 14.05
CA THR A 98 -2.11 -17.33 13.33
C THR A 98 -1.06 -16.22 13.40
N LEU A 99 -1.39 -15.05 13.92
CA LEU A 99 -0.43 -13.96 14.14
C LEU A 99 0.49 -14.29 15.31
N MET A 100 1.78 -14.48 15.04
CA MET A 100 2.75 -14.99 16.01
C MET A 100 3.54 -13.89 16.74
N VAL A 101 3.46 -12.65 16.27
CA VAL A 101 4.23 -11.53 16.83
C VAL A 101 3.34 -10.31 17.05
N PRO A 102 3.67 -9.42 17.99
CA PRO A 102 2.96 -8.15 18.14
C PRO A 102 3.02 -7.32 16.86
N ALA A 103 1.89 -6.76 16.45
CA ALA A 103 1.78 -5.93 15.24
C ALA A 103 1.25 -4.54 15.57
N ILE A 104 1.87 -3.52 14.99
CA ILE A 104 1.47 -2.11 15.13
C ILE A 104 0.88 -1.64 13.80
N ASN A 105 -0.40 -1.27 13.83
CA ASN A 105 -1.08 -0.64 12.70
C ASN A 105 -0.70 0.84 12.63
N VAL A 106 0.24 1.17 11.78
CA VAL A 106 0.65 2.56 11.51
C VAL A 106 -0.31 3.24 10.55
N ASN A 107 -0.91 2.46 9.62
CA ASN A 107 -1.82 3.01 8.61
C ASN A 107 -2.99 3.81 9.20
N ASP A 108 -3.60 3.31 10.28
CA ASP A 108 -4.79 3.93 10.89
C ASP A 108 -4.43 5.02 11.92
N SER A 109 -3.14 5.32 12.10
CA SER A 109 -2.71 6.51 12.82
C SER A 109 -3.29 7.77 12.15
N VAL A 110 -3.82 8.70 12.94
CA VAL A 110 -4.39 9.95 12.42
C VAL A 110 -3.38 10.72 11.58
N THR A 111 -2.13 10.76 12.02
CA THR A 111 -1.03 11.45 11.33
C THR A 111 -0.55 10.72 10.07
N LYS A 112 -1.00 9.48 9.82
CA LYS A 112 -0.72 8.73 8.58
C LYS A 112 -1.92 8.77 7.66
N SER A 113 -3.03 8.15 8.02
CA SER A 113 -4.18 7.95 7.10
C SER A 113 -4.84 9.25 6.66
N LYS A 114 -4.95 10.24 7.57
CA LYS A 114 -5.56 11.54 7.25
C LYS A 114 -4.65 12.48 6.48
N PHE A 115 -3.40 12.11 6.27
CA PHE A 115 -2.41 12.88 5.51
C PHE A 115 -1.91 12.12 4.29
N ASP A 116 -1.18 11.03 4.47
CA ASP A 116 -0.62 10.28 3.35
C ASP A 116 -1.71 9.65 2.47
N ASN A 117 -2.63 8.89 3.04
CA ASN A 117 -3.67 8.23 2.25
C ASN A 117 -4.57 9.25 1.53
N LEU A 118 -4.89 10.36 2.18
CA LEU A 118 -5.75 11.39 1.62
C LEU A 118 -5.01 12.31 0.65
N TYR A 119 -4.02 13.02 1.11
CA TYR A 119 -3.32 14.05 0.33
C TYR A 119 -2.28 13.45 -0.62
N GLY A 120 -1.59 12.39 -0.21
CA GLY A 120 -0.66 11.68 -1.07
C GLY A 120 -1.35 11.10 -2.30
N CYS A 121 -2.49 10.44 -2.14
CA CYS A 121 -3.26 9.91 -3.26
C CYS A 121 -3.95 10.99 -4.08
N ARG A 122 -4.35 12.11 -3.46
CA ARG A 122 -4.85 13.29 -4.19
C ARG A 122 -3.84 13.80 -5.21
N GLU A 123 -2.56 13.80 -4.87
CA GLU A 123 -1.50 14.24 -5.76
C GLU A 123 -1.07 13.13 -6.74
N SER A 124 -0.83 11.93 -6.24
CA SER A 124 -0.21 10.86 -7.02
C SER A 124 -1.14 10.19 -8.04
N LEU A 125 -2.45 10.12 -7.80
CA LEU A 125 -3.36 9.39 -8.70
C LEU A 125 -3.36 9.98 -10.11
N VAL A 126 -3.66 11.27 -10.24
CA VAL A 126 -3.76 11.93 -11.55
C VAL A 126 -2.40 12.02 -12.22
N ASP A 127 -1.33 12.24 -11.46
CA ASP A 127 0.04 12.18 -11.97
C ASP A 127 0.35 10.80 -12.55
N GLY A 128 0.06 9.74 -11.82
CA GLY A 128 0.26 8.36 -12.28
C GLY A 128 -0.53 8.02 -13.55
N ILE A 129 -1.81 8.40 -13.61
CA ILE A 129 -2.63 8.19 -14.81
C ILE A 129 -2.05 8.92 -16.02
N LYS A 130 -1.67 10.19 -15.85
CA LYS A 130 -1.10 10.99 -16.94
C LYS A 130 0.22 10.42 -17.44
N ARG A 131 1.11 9.99 -16.54
CA ARG A 131 2.39 9.37 -16.92
C ARG A 131 2.19 8.06 -17.67
N ALA A 132 1.18 7.27 -17.30
CA ALA A 132 0.93 5.97 -17.89
C ALA A 132 0.18 6.04 -19.24
N THR A 133 -0.61 7.08 -19.49
CA THR A 133 -1.61 7.07 -20.56
C THR A 133 -1.59 8.28 -21.49
N ASP A 134 -0.99 9.38 -21.10
CA ASP A 134 -1.08 10.71 -21.77
C ASP A 134 -2.53 11.20 -21.97
N VAL A 135 -3.50 10.65 -21.22
CA VAL A 135 -4.93 10.99 -21.38
C VAL A 135 -5.27 12.29 -20.67
N MET A 136 -6.02 13.14 -21.34
CA MET A 136 -6.64 14.32 -20.75
C MET A 136 -7.79 13.91 -19.83
N MET A 137 -7.76 14.35 -18.56
CA MET A 137 -8.80 14.03 -17.57
C MET A 137 -10.10 14.79 -17.81
N SER A 138 -10.00 16.04 -18.28
CA SER A 138 -11.14 16.91 -18.44
C SER A 138 -12.20 16.31 -19.35
N GLY A 139 -13.47 16.36 -18.91
CA GLY A 139 -14.61 15.82 -19.63
C GLY A 139 -14.79 14.30 -19.57
N LYS A 140 -13.84 13.56 -19.03
CA LYS A 140 -13.97 12.11 -18.85
C LYS A 140 -14.92 11.76 -17.69
N VAL A 141 -15.53 10.60 -17.78
CA VAL A 141 -16.21 9.95 -16.64
C VAL A 141 -15.19 9.10 -15.90
N ALA A 142 -15.12 9.28 -14.60
CA ALA A 142 -14.26 8.51 -13.73
C ALA A 142 -15.09 7.89 -12.62
N ILE A 143 -14.94 6.59 -12.41
CA ILE A 143 -15.56 5.88 -11.29
C ILE A 143 -14.48 5.61 -10.24
N VAL A 144 -14.74 6.04 -9.01
CA VAL A 144 -13.87 5.79 -7.85
C VAL A 144 -14.51 4.72 -6.99
N ALA A 145 -13.90 3.55 -6.94
CA ALA A 145 -14.35 2.43 -6.12
C ALA A 145 -13.82 2.58 -4.69
N GLY A 146 -14.69 2.97 -3.79
CA GLY A 146 -14.37 3.28 -2.39
C GLY A 146 -14.25 4.78 -2.10
N PHE A 147 -14.72 5.21 -0.92
CA PHE A 147 -14.64 6.59 -0.46
C PHE A 147 -14.05 6.71 0.95
N GLY A 148 -13.09 5.83 1.28
CA GLY A 148 -12.18 5.99 2.40
C GLY A 148 -11.20 7.15 2.15
N ASP A 149 -10.12 7.23 2.91
CA ASP A 149 -9.16 8.35 2.79
C ASP A 149 -8.53 8.42 1.38
N VAL A 150 -8.13 7.28 0.82
CA VAL A 150 -7.60 7.18 -0.56
C VAL A 150 -8.65 7.61 -1.58
N GLY A 151 -9.86 7.10 -1.46
CA GLY A 151 -10.96 7.42 -2.39
C GLY A 151 -11.35 8.90 -2.36
N LYS A 152 -11.39 9.51 -1.17
CA LYS A 152 -11.64 10.96 -1.00
C LYS A 152 -10.58 11.81 -1.72
N GLY A 153 -9.31 11.49 -1.51
CA GLY A 153 -8.20 12.17 -2.19
C GLY A 153 -8.28 12.01 -3.71
N SER A 154 -8.49 10.78 -4.17
CA SER A 154 -8.58 10.41 -5.58
C SER A 154 -9.74 11.11 -6.29
N ALA A 155 -10.95 11.05 -5.70
CA ALA A 155 -12.13 11.71 -6.25
C ALA A 155 -11.95 13.23 -6.35
N ALA A 156 -11.35 13.85 -5.32
CA ALA A 156 -11.09 15.27 -5.31
C ALA A 156 -10.14 15.70 -6.45
N SER A 157 -9.04 14.98 -6.67
CA SER A 157 -8.08 15.32 -7.72
C SER A 157 -8.64 15.11 -9.14
N LEU A 158 -9.41 14.05 -9.35
CA LEU A 158 -10.09 13.81 -10.63
C LEU A 158 -11.10 14.91 -10.93
N ARG A 159 -11.92 15.32 -9.95
CA ARG A 159 -12.87 16.42 -10.10
C ARG A 159 -12.16 17.74 -10.37
N GLN A 160 -11.09 18.05 -9.66
CA GLN A 160 -10.29 19.27 -9.91
C GLN A 160 -9.66 19.27 -11.30
N SER A 161 -9.36 18.10 -11.86
CA SER A 161 -8.85 17.95 -13.23
C SER A 161 -9.96 18.01 -14.30
N GLY A 162 -11.22 18.26 -13.91
CA GLY A 162 -12.36 18.42 -14.81
C GLY A 162 -13.04 17.12 -15.22
N ALA A 163 -12.78 16.01 -14.55
CA ALA A 163 -13.53 14.78 -14.75
C ALA A 163 -14.92 14.85 -14.06
N ARG A 164 -15.88 14.14 -14.63
CA ARG A 164 -17.17 13.84 -13.99
C ARG A 164 -16.95 12.58 -13.13
N VAL A 165 -16.99 12.77 -11.81
CA VAL A 165 -16.63 11.71 -10.86
C VAL A 165 -17.89 11.10 -10.28
N MET A 166 -17.97 9.78 -10.37
CA MET A 166 -18.96 8.92 -9.70
C MET A 166 -18.21 8.10 -8.65
N VAL A 167 -18.90 7.77 -7.56
CA VAL A 167 -18.34 6.98 -6.45
C VAL A 167 -19.19 5.74 -6.24
N THR A 168 -18.56 4.60 -6.05
CA THR A 168 -19.21 3.40 -5.53
C THR A 168 -18.61 3.05 -4.17
N GLU A 169 -19.47 2.76 -3.19
CA GLU A 169 -19.04 2.54 -1.80
C GLU A 169 -20.00 1.58 -1.09
N THR A 170 -19.46 0.69 -0.28
CA THR A 170 -20.23 -0.28 0.51
C THR A 170 -20.49 0.22 1.94
N ASP A 171 -19.61 1.05 2.48
CA ASP A 171 -19.81 1.67 3.79
C ASP A 171 -20.84 2.82 3.67
N PRO A 172 -21.98 2.75 4.36
CA PRO A 172 -23.03 3.76 4.23
C PRO A 172 -22.60 5.14 4.74
N ILE A 173 -21.67 5.22 5.67
CA ILE A 173 -21.13 6.50 6.18
C ILE A 173 -20.26 7.14 5.11
N CYS A 174 -19.35 6.39 4.52
CA CYS A 174 -18.50 6.89 3.43
C CYS A 174 -19.34 7.25 2.18
N ALA A 175 -20.37 6.45 1.85
CA ALA A 175 -21.30 6.76 0.76
C ALA A 175 -22.05 8.06 1.01
N LEU A 176 -22.56 8.27 2.23
CA LEU A 176 -23.22 9.52 2.61
C LEU A 176 -22.26 10.72 2.54
N GLN A 177 -21.01 10.55 2.98
CA GLN A 177 -20.00 11.60 2.86
C GLN A 177 -19.75 11.97 1.40
N ALA A 178 -19.65 10.98 0.49
CA ALA A 178 -19.51 11.24 -0.94
C ALA A 178 -20.69 12.04 -1.50
N ALA A 179 -21.91 11.65 -1.15
CA ALA A 179 -23.12 12.39 -1.55
C ALA A 179 -23.13 13.82 -1.00
N MET A 180 -22.75 14.03 0.26
CA MET A 180 -22.67 15.36 0.88
C MET A 180 -21.60 16.25 0.26
N GLU A 181 -20.53 15.66 -0.29
CA GLU A 181 -19.50 16.36 -1.07
C GLU A 181 -19.90 16.61 -2.54
N GLY A 182 -21.11 16.18 -2.93
CA GLY A 182 -21.68 16.41 -4.26
C GLY A 182 -21.19 15.46 -5.34
N TYR A 183 -20.76 14.26 -4.96
CA TYR A 183 -20.53 13.17 -5.90
C TYR A 183 -21.81 12.37 -6.13
N GLU A 184 -21.96 11.88 -7.34
CA GLU A 184 -22.96 10.86 -7.65
C GLU A 184 -22.49 9.53 -7.07
N VAL A 185 -23.32 8.93 -6.19
CA VAL A 185 -23.04 7.62 -5.59
C VAL A 185 -23.86 6.58 -6.33
N VAL A 186 -23.20 5.59 -6.90
CA VAL A 186 -23.79 4.57 -7.77
C VAL A 186 -23.47 3.16 -7.28
N LEU A 187 -24.24 2.20 -7.70
CA LEU A 187 -23.92 0.79 -7.52
C LEU A 187 -22.88 0.36 -8.57
N MET A 188 -22.08 -0.67 -8.25
CA MET A 188 -21.04 -1.15 -9.15
C MET A 188 -21.64 -1.80 -10.41
N ASP A 189 -22.87 -2.26 -10.35
CA ASP A 189 -23.57 -2.97 -11.44
C ASP A 189 -24.38 -2.02 -12.33
N GLU A 190 -24.40 -0.74 -12.04
CA GLU A 190 -25.03 0.33 -12.83
C GLU A 190 -23.99 1.07 -13.69
#